data_4c531651c2a78b7056992d4d9862f09d
#
_entry.id   4c531651c2a78b7056992d4d9862f09d
#
_cell.length_a   1.000
_cell.length_b   1.000
_cell.length_c   1.000
_cell.angle_alpha   90.00
_cell.angle_beta   90.00
_cell.angle_gamma   90.00
#
_symmetry.space_group_name_H-M   'P 1'
#
loop_
_entity.id
_entity.type
_entity.pdbx_description
1 polymer ?
#
loop_
_entity_poly.entity_id
_entity_poly.type
_entity_poly.pdbx_seq_one_letter_code
_entity_poly.pdbx_strand_id
1 'polypeptide(L)'
;MPIDLNEHLRKKNQTPPKNSDNESGDNRKQDNGRRDENRRDDRGVPRDPQGFSIPPNLASSRLITIVIVVLVLGLLFFMARPFVIVNSGETGIKATTGRYDPKPLEAGIHFFIPFVQSVIIEDTKVREVNFSRADDILVGKNRGIFRNNAIDTMDRDGLQVLVELTVKYVLDSTKAPKTIEKWGLSWQEKIVYPAIRDVALSVIGNYPAQELPGKRGEIAQLISSGIKDKIEQYEDRPVNLVSVELREIVLPPKVREQIEEVQNARQKAQRRQQEEEGEARANRIKAQGVADAKLIEAKAVAESNRLVGQSLNNQLIQLRQIETQGKFNEALKENKDTQIFLLPGGAVPNIWVDSKNPKQNSAVSNK
;
A
#
# COMPACT_ATOMS: atom_id res chain seq x y z
N MET A 1 -19.01 15.66 -21.11
CA MET A 1 -18.15 16.74 -21.61
C MET A 1 -16.90 16.74 -20.77
N PRO A 2 -15.75 16.34 -21.29
CA PRO A 2 -14.49 16.40 -20.54
C PRO A 2 -13.90 17.80 -20.69
N ILE A 3 -13.53 18.39 -19.59
CA ILE A 3 -12.88 19.70 -19.48
C ILE A 3 -11.40 19.50 -19.82
N ASP A 4 -10.94 20.19 -20.85
CA ASP A 4 -9.58 20.15 -21.37
C ASP A 4 -8.66 21.02 -20.49
N LEU A 5 -7.83 20.35 -19.69
CA LEU A 5 -6.88 20.97 -18.74
C LEU A 5 -5.64 21.56 -19.41
N ASN A 6 -5.50 21.47 -20.74
CA ASN A 6 -4.31 21.93 -21.46
C ASN A 6 -4.34 23.43 -21.84
N GLU A 7 -5.48 24.10 -21.70
CA GLU A 7 -5.59 25.52 -22.05
C GLU A 7 -5.04 26.48 -20.98
N HIS A 8 -4.96 26.00 -19.70
CA HIS A 8 -4.47 26.81 -18.58
C HIS A 8 -2.94 26.88 -18.45
N LEU A 9 -2.20 25.98 -19.09
CA LEU A 9 -0.73 25.97 -19.03
C LEU A 9 -0.05 26.77 -20.13
N ARG A 10 -0.78 27.18 -21.16
CA ARG A 10 -0.25 27.99 -22.27
C ARG A 10 -0.17 29.49 -22.00
N LYS A 11 -0.78 30.00 -20.94
CA LYS A 11 -0.81 31.45 -20.61
C LYS A 11 0.29 31.95 -19.67
N LYS A 12 1.20 31.10 -19.22
CA LYS A 12 2.23 31.50 -18.21
C LYS A 12 3.66 31.67 -18.73
N ASN A 13 3.89 31.53 -20.03
CA ASN A 13 5.22 31.69 -20.64
C ASN A 13 5.19 32.67 -21.82
N GLN A 14 4.81 33.90 -21.56
CA GLN A 14 5.10 35.01 -22.49
C GLN A 14 5.74 36.14 -21.70
N THR A 15 7.05 36.16 -21.72
CA THR A 15 7.88 37.32 -21.43
C THR A 15 7.89 38.22 -22.65
N PRO A 16 7.64 39.52 -22.53
CA PRO A 16 7.72 40.43 -23.70
C PRO A 16 9.18 40.76 -24.05
N PRO A 17 9.50 40.95 -25.35
CA PRO A 17 10.83 41.28 -25.80
C PRO A 17 11.16 42.74 -25.60
N LYS A 18 12.40 43.02 -25.23
CA LYS A 18 13.04 44.33 -25.29
C LYS A 18 13.14 44.77 -26.76
N ASN A 19 12.53 45.89 -27.11
CA ASN A 19 12.83 46.62 -28.31
C ASN A 19 13.92 47.64 -28.06
N SER A 20 15.01 47.44 -28.77
CA SER A 20 15.97 48.48 -29.19
C SER A 20 15.54 48.87 -30.59
N ASP A 21 15.23 50.12 -30.79
CA ASP A 21 15.36 50.74 -32.11
C ASP A 21 15.67 52.20 -32.00
N ASN A 22 16.79 52.49 -32.62
CA ASN A 22 17.27 53.75 -33.14
C ASN A 22 16.26 54.37 -34.08
N GLU A 23 16.17 55.70 -34.09
CA GLU A 23 16.22 56.54 -35.31
C GLU A 23 16.17 58.00 -34.94
N SER A 24 17.27 58.68 -35.21
CA SER A 24 17.54 59.75 -36.19
C SER A 24 16.35 60.68 -36.56
N GLY A 25 16.61 61.96 -36.39
CA GLY A 25 15.80 63.06 -36.98
C GLY A 25 16.24 64.42 -36.48
N ASP A 26 17.24 64.92 -37.00
CA ASP A 26 17.46 66.14 -37.80
C ASP A 26 16.39 67.24 -37.66
N ASN A 27 16.77 68.41 -37.16
CA ASN A 27 16.49 69.71 -37.80
C ASN A 27 17.10 70.92 -37.02
N ARG A 28 18.14 71.49 -37.64
CA ARG A 28 18.36 72.91 -38.05
C ARG A 28 17.52 73.97 -37.36
N LYS A 29 18.26 74.95 -36.84
CA LYS A 29 18.43 76.34 -37.32
C LYS A 29 19.20 77.14 -36.29
N GLN A 30 20.36 77.67 -36.67
CA GLN A 30 20.61 79.02 -37.04
C GLN A 30 20.11 80.05 -36.00
N ASP A 31 20.91 80.84 -35.40
CA ASP A 31 21.57 81.97 -36.02
C ASP A 31 22.42 82.81 -35.03
N ASN A 32 23.53 83.36 -35.52
CA ASN A 32 24.14 84.63 -35.29
C ASN A 32 24.41 85.14 -33.85
N GLY A 33 25.65 85.44 -33.59
CA GLY A 33 26.14 86.76 -33.78
C GLY A 33 27.15 87.27 -32.73
N ARG A 34 28.36 87.48 -33.17
CA ARG A 34 29.30 88.60 -32.83
C ARG A 34 29.93 88.66 -31.42
N ARG A 35 31.28 88.47 -31.50
CA ARG A 35 32.33 89.40 -31.12
C ARG A 35 32.27 89.95 -29.69
N ASP A 36 33.30 89.69 -28.93
CA ASP A 36 34.47 90.56 -28.95
C ASP A 36 35.64 90.00 -28.08
N GLU A 37 36.77 90.27 -28.52
CA GLU A 37 38.08 90.09 -27.96
C GLU A 37 38.17 90.49 -26.48
N ASN A 38 38.86 89.75 -25.66
CA ASN A 38 40.08 90.30 -25.01
C ASN A 38 40.94 89.22 -24.38
N ARG A 39 42.18 89.28 -24.68
CA ARG A 39 43.33 88.56 -24.12
C ARG A 39 43.36 88.60 -22.62
N ARG A 40 43.76 87.50 -22.02
CA ARG A 40 44.90 87.44 -21.14
C ARG A 40 45.30 86.02 -20.80
N ASP A 41 46.55 85.73 -21.06
CA ASP A 41 47.32 84.59 -20.61
C ASP A 41 47.11 84.33 -19.12
N ASP A 42 46.68 83.10 -18.82
CA ASP A 42 47.04 82.50 -17.57
C ASP A 42 47.23 80.99 -17.75
N ARG A 43 48.40 80.57 -17.41
CA ARG A 43 48.91 79.20 -17.58
C ARG A 43 48.06 78.23 -16.74
N GLY A 44 47.30 77.40 -17.39
CA GLY A 44 46.57 76.31 -16.77
C GLY A 44 47.52 75.27 -16.22
N VAL A 45 47.57 75.19 -14.95
CA VAL A 45 48.13 74.08 -14.19
C VAL A 45 47.19 72.84 -14.44
N PRO A 46 47.71 71.69 -14.82
CA PRO A 46 46.90 70.47 -14.91
C PRO A 46 46.32 70.12 -13.52
N ARG A 47 44.99 70.04 -13.41
CA ARG A 47 44.36 69.45 -12.23
C ARG A 47 44.65 67.98 -12.25
N ASP A 48 45.55 67.54 -11.39
CA ASP A 48 45.67 66.15 -10.99
C ASP A 48 44.36 65.67 -10.46
N PRO A 49 43.89 64.43 -10.89
CA PRO A 49 42.77 63.77 -10.26
C PRO A 49 43.13 63.61 -8.79
N GLN A 50 42.30 64.12 -7.90
CA GLN A 50 42.44 63.98 -6.44
C GLN A 50 42.73 62.55 -6.09
N GLY A 51 43.97 62.17 -6.06
CA GLY A 51 44.44 60.99 -5.40
C GLY A 51 44.03 61.08 -3.94
N PHE A 52 43.40 60.03 -3.49
CA PHE A 52 43.06 59.82 -2.09
C PHE A 52 44.37 59.99 -1.26
N SER A 53 44.58 61.17 -0.79
CA SER A 53 45.79 61.51 0.04
C SER A 53 45.56 60.95 1.43
N ILE A 54 46.19 59.85 1.69
CA ILE A 54 46.31 59.26 3.02
C ILE A 54 47.10 60.27 3.87
N PRO A 55 46.54 60.73 5.01
CA PRO A 55 47.18 61.70 5.84
C PRO A 55 48.54 61.19 6.31
N PRO A 56 49.61 61.97 6.24
CA PRO A 56 51.02 61.56 6.49
C PRO A 56 51.31 61.14 7.93
N ASN A 57 50.38 61.30 8.86
CA ASN A 57 50.63 61.01 10.29
C ASN A 57 50.25 59.54 10.67
N LEU A 58 49.78 58.71 9.72
CA LEU A 58 49.57 57.24 9.91
C LEU A 58 50.80 56.44 9.46
N ALA A 59 51.88 57.12 9.14
CA ALA A 59 53.09 56.53 8.60
C ALA A 59 54.14 56.09 9.66
N SER A 60 53.70 55.46 10.73
CA SER A 60 54.57 54.42 11.24
C SER A 60 54.35 53.21 10.32
N SER A 61 55.14 53.11 9.26
CA SER A 61 55.02 52.12 8.18
C SER A 61 54.85 50.69 8.70
N ARG A 62 55.28 50.38 9.87
CA ARG A 62 55.15 49.12 10.57
C ARG A 62 53.72 48.84 11.05
N LEU A 63 53.01 49.86 11.58
CA LEU A 63 51.60 49.65 12.04
C LEU A 63 50.65 49.45 10.88
N ILE A 64 50.77 50.17 9.79
CA ILE A 64 49.99 50.03 8.58
C ILE A 64 50.25 48.66 7.94
N THR A 65 51.53 48.28 7.85
CA THR A 65 51.90 46.95 7.33
C THR A 65 51.32 45.85 8.19
N ILE A 66 51.34 45.94 9.51
CA ILE A 66 50.71 44.94 10.41
C ILE A 66 49.17 44.87 10.20
N VAL A 67 48.51 46.04 10.10
CA VAL A 67 47.04 46.09 9.84
C VAL A 67 46.69 45.49 8.51
N ILE A 68 47.47 45.78 7.45
CA ILE A 68 47.23 45.15 6.13
C ILE A 68 47.47 43.64 6.19
N VAL A 69 48.52 43.19 6.85
CA VAL A 69 48.80 41.75 7.01
C VAL A 69 47.69 41.05 7.80
N VAL A 70 47.20 41.65 8.88
CA VAL A 70 46.09 41.12 9.68
C VAL A 70 44.80 41.07 8.86
N LEU A 71 44.54 42.11 8.06
CA LEU A 71 43.36 42.18 7.19
C LEU A 71 43.42 41.13 6.08
N VAL A 72 44.57 40.94 5.45
CA VAL A 72 44.80 39.88 4.44
C VAL A 72 44.71 38.52 5.07
N LEU A 73 45.29 38.27 6.24
CA LEU A 73 45.14 37.00 6.98
C LEU A 73 43.70 36.77 7.41
N GLY A 74 42.98 37.79 7.87
CA GLY A 74 41.57 37.74 8.20
C GLY A 74 40.70 37.40 6.98
N LEU A 75 40.99 38.01 5.82
CA LEU A 75 40.32 37.74 4.56
C LEU A 75 40.58 36.28 4.08
N LEU A 76 41.86 35.86 4.15
CA LEU A 76 42.21 34.46 3.83
C LEU A 76 41.55 33.48 4.78
N PHE A 77 41.49 33.77 6.07
CA PHE A 77 40.81 32.95 7.06
C PHE A 77 39.29 32.88 6.78
N PHE A 78 38.67 34.00 6.47
CA PHE A 78 37.26 34.07 6.11
C PHE A 78 36.94 33.31 4.80
N MET A 79 37.85 33.43 3.83
CA MET A 79 37.71 32.72 2.53
C MET A 79 37.92 31.20 2.66
N ALA A 80 38.73 30.76 3.60
CA ALA A 80 39.02 29.34 3.86
C ALA A 80 37.88 28.59 4.53
N ARG A 81 36.83 29.28 5.06
CA ARG A 81 35.66 28.67 5.74
C ARG A 81 36.05 27.55 6.72
N PRO A 82 36.79 27.86 7.80
CA PRO A 82 37.36 26.86 8.70
C PRO A 82 36.34 26.18 9.63
N PHE A 83 35.06 26.19 9.26
CA PHE A 83 33.98 25.57 10.04
C PHE A 83 33.03 24.79 9.13
N VAL A 84 32.41 23.76 9.70
CA VAL A 84 31.37 22.94 9.09
C VAL A 84 30.22 22.86 10.05
N ILE A 85 29.00 22.87 9.51
CA ILE A 85 27.76 22.68 10.26
C ILE A 85 27.28 21.29 9.96
N VAL A 86 27.15 20.45 11.00
CA VAL A 86 26.54 19.12 10.95
C VAL A 86 25.11 19.26 11.43
N ASN A 87 24.15 18.93 10.57
CA ASN A 87 22.74 19.01 10.90
C ASN A 87 22.29 17.83 11.74
N SER A 88 21.13 17.97 12.40
CA SER A 88 20.50 16.84 13.10
C SER A 88 20.15 15.71 12.14
N GLY A 89 20.53 14.48 12.48
CA GLY A 89 20.40 13.31 11.63
C GLY A 89 21.50 13.15 10.59
N GLU A 90 22.59 13.91 10.73
CA GLU A 90 23.83 13.76 9.98
C GLU A 90 24.99 13.54 10.97
N THR A 91 26.04 12.95 10.51
CA THR A 91 27.29 12.81 11.27
C THR A 91 28.46 13.29 10.43
N GLY A 92 29.36 14.04 11.07
CA GLY A 92 30.58 14.49 10.44
C GLY A 92 31.72 13.49 10.66
N ILE A 93 32.43 13.16 9.60
CA ILE A 93 33.61 12.29 9.65
C ILE A 93 34.82 13.14 9.29
N LYS A 94 35.67 13.39 10.30
CA LYS A 94 36.84 14.21 10.13
C LYS A 94 38.00 13.35 9.65
N ALA A 95 38.68 13.80 8.60
CA ALA A 95 39.92 13.20 8.11
C ALA A 95 41.06 14.22 8.24
N THR A 96 42.17 13.82 8.85
CA THR A 96 43.37 14.61 9.00
C THR A 96 44.48 13.97 8.16
N THR A 97 44.94 14.68 7.14
CA THR A 97 46.00 14.20 6.22
C THR A 97 45.70 12.78 5.66
N GLY A 98 44.41 12.54 5.33
CA GLY A 98 43.96 11.24 4.78
C GLY A 98 43.64 10.15 5.82
N ARG A 99 43.85 10.38 7.11
CA ARG A 99 43.51 9.47 8.18
C ARG A 99 42.18 9.88 8.81
N TYR A 100 41.22 8.96 8.88
CA TYR A 100 39.94 9.21 9.51
C TYR A 100 40.06 9.20 11.04
N ASP A 101 39.41 10.19 11.67
CA ASP A 101 39.28 10.24 13.11
C ASP A 101 38.21 9.21 13.56
N PRO A 102 38.50 8.31 14.49
CA PRO A 102 37.52 7.31 14.94
C PRO A 102 36.31 7.91 15.66
N LYS A 103 36.42 9.16 16.14
CA LYS A 103 35.32 9.83 16.83
C LYS A 103 34.49 10.64 15.82
N PRO A 104 33.18 10.31 15.65
CA PRO A 104 32.30 11.10 14.79
C PRO A 104 32.05 12.50 15.36
N LEU A 105 31.77 13.46 14.50
CA LEU A 105 31.31 14.79 14.87
C LEU A 105 29.77 14.77 14.97
N GLU A 106 29.26 15.11 16.13
CA GLU A 106 27.83 15.22 16.40
C GLU A 106 27.22 16.46 15.74
N ALA A 107 25.89 16.58 15.78
CA ALA A 107 25.20 17.77 15.26
C ALA A 107 25.70 19.06 15.97
N GLY A 108 26.02 20.07 15.18
CA GLY A 108 26.56 21.32 15.67
C GLY A 108 27.57 21.96 14.75
N ILE A 109 28.24 23.00 15.25
CA ILE A 109 29.30 23.72 14.53
C ILE A 109 30.65 23.17 14.95
N HIS A 110 31.44 22.71 13.98
CA HIS A 110 32.77 22.16 14.21
C HIS A 110 33.81 22.95 13.43
N PHE A 111 34.92 23.21 14.07
CA PHE A 111 36.08 23.89 13.44
C PHE A 111 37.07 22.83 12.96
N PHE A 112 37.65 23.10 11.80
CA PHE A 112 38.70 22.28 11.22
C PHE A 112 39.77 23.17 10.56
N ILE A 113 40.95 22.63 10.34
CA ILE A 113 42.05 23.35 9.70
C ILE A 113 41.99 23.06 8.19
N PRO A 114 41.63 24.07 7.37
CA PRO A 114 41.61 23.89 5.91
C PRO A 114 42.99 23.44 5.39
N PHE A 115 42.98 22.70 4.28
CA PHE A 115 44.17 22.09 3.64
C PHE A 115 44.78 20.91 4.39
N VAL A 116 44.66 20.81 5.72
CA VAL A 116 45.17 19.69 6.53
C VAL A 116 44.06 18.72 6.88
N GLN A 117 42.88 19.25 7.14
CA GLN A 117 41.70 18.48 7.55
C GLN A 117 40.56 18.64 6.55
N SER A 118 39.79 17.58 6.38
CA SER A 118 38.55 17.55 5.63
C SER A 118 37.46 16.92 6.49
N VAL A 119 36.23 17.34 6.27
CA VAL A 119 35.05 16.73 6.95
C VAL A 119 34.10 16.27 5.90
N ILE A 120 33.73 14.97 5.98
CA ILE A 120 32.69 14.33 5.18
C ILE A 120 31.43 14.30 6.02
N ILE A 121 30.32 14.78 5.48
CA ILE A 121 29.02 14.69 6.13
C ILE A 121 28.29 13.50 5.56
N GLU A 122 27.89 12.58 6.44
CA GLU A 122 27.11 11.39 6.10
C GLU A 122 25.75 11.43 6.77
N ASP A 123 24.68 11.12 6.01
CA ASP A 123 23.32 11.09 6.51
C ASP A 123 23.08 9.82 7.32
N THR A 124 22.69 9.97 8.57
CA THR A 124 22.35 8.87 9.51
C THR A 124 20.84 8.76 9.76
N LYS A 125 20.03 9.37 8.92
CA LYS A 125 18.58 9.15 8.93
C LYS A 125 18.23 7.78 8.34
N VAL A 126 16.98 7.36 8.56
CA VAL A 126 16.48 6.13 7.94
C VAL A 126 16.50 6.28 6.42
N ARG A 127 17.19 5.37 5.78
CA ARG A 127 17.27 5.22 4.32
C ARG A 127 16.40 4.07 3.88
N GLU A 128 15.85 4.21 2.70
CA GLU A 128 15.01 3.20 2.08
C GLU A 128 15.60 2.75 0.75
N VAL A 129 15.72 1.45 0.57
CA VAL A 129 16.04 0.86 -0.73
C VAL A 129 14.87 0.04 -1.23
N ASN A 130 14.45 0.34 -2.45
CA ASN A 130 13.37 -0.36 -3.15
C ASN A 130 13.95 -1.21 -4.26
N PHE A 131 13.69 -2.51 -4.19
CA PHE A 131 13.92 -3.46 -5.27
C PHE A 131 12.58 -3.68 -5.98
N SER A 132 12.42 -3.08 -7.17
CA SER A 132 11.18 -3.13 -7.94
C SER A 132 11.45 -3.14 -9.43
N ARG A 133 10.43 -3.52 -10.22
CA ARG A 133 10.49 -3.41 -11.67
C ARG A 133 10.54 -1.95 -12.11
N ALA A 134 11.12 -1.70 -13.28
CA ALA A 134 11.39 -0.35 -13.81
C ALA A 134 10.13 0.52 -14.02
N ASP A 135 8.94 -0.08 -14.07
CA ASP A 135 7.69 0.61 -14.37
C ASP A 135 7.09 1.40 -13.21
N ASP A 136 7.61 1.21 -12.00
CA ASP A 136 7.20 1.95 -10.79
C ASP A 136 7.86 3.34 -10.69
N ILE A 137 7.87 4.08 -11.80
CA ILE A 137 8.57 5.37 -11.94
C ILE A 137 7.71 6.53 -11.42
N LEU A 138 7.31 6.51 -10.19
CA LEU A 138 6.82 7.72 -9.52
C LEU A 138 7.82 8.18 -8.48
N VAL A 139 8.95 8.82 -8.97
CA VAL A 139 9.87 9.36 -8.00
C VAL A 139 10.53 10.63 -8.43
N GLY A 140 10.19 11.64 -7.67
CA GLY A 140 11.06 12.78 -7.47
C GLY A 140 12.36 12.35 -6.77
N LYS A 141 13.43 13.13 -6.99
CA LYS A 141 14.74 13.00 -6.33
C LYS A 141 14.61 13.16 -4.79
N ASN A 142 13.95 12.21 -4.13
CA ASN A 142 13.86 12.21 -2.69
C ASN A 142 15.17 11.68 -2.11
N ARG A 143 15.85 12.53 -1.38
CA ARG A 143 17.05 12.17 -0.63
C ARG A 143 16.70 11.02 0.34
N GLY A 144 17.47 9.91 0.25
CA GLY A 144 17.32 8.77 1.14
C GLY A 144 16.49 7.59 0.61
N ILE A 145 15.90 7.70 -0.59
CA ILE A 145 15.24 6.58 -1.26
C ILE A 145 16.11 6.14 -2.44
N PHE A 146 16.58 4.90 -2.37
CA PHE A 146 17.42 4.27 -3.39
C PHE A 146 16.61 3.23 -4.15
N ARG A 147 16.86 3.09 -5.44
CA ARG A 147 16.17 2.13 -6.30
C ARG A 147 17.13 1.16 -6.89
N ASN A 148 16.69 -0.08 -6.93
CA ASN A 148 17.34 -1.18 -7.60
C ASN A 148 16.31 -1.99 -8.38
N ASN A 149 16.78 -2.71 -9.37
CA ASN A 149 15.95 -3.66 -10.09
C ASN A 149 15.44 -4.76 -9.13
N ALA A 150 14.23 -5.26 -9.38
CA ALA A 150 13.71 -6.43 -8.71
C ALA A 150 14.74 -7.55 -8.67
N ILE A 151 14.76 -8.30 -7.60
CA ILE A 151 15.72 -9.39 -7.41
C ILE A 151 15.26 -10.58 -8.25
N ASP A 152 16.07 -10.92 -9.24
CA ASP A 152 15.89 -12.10 -10.07
C ASP A 152 16.49 -13.31 -9.34
N THR A 153 15.67 -14.30 -9.08
CA THR A 153 16.05 -15.53 -8.37
C THR A 153 15.35 -16.74 -8.97
N MET A 154 15.76 -17.92 -8.55
CA MET A 154 15.09 -19.16 -8.89
C MET A 154 14.46 -19.76 -7.64
N ASP A 155 13.29 -20.35 -7.84
CA ASP A 155 12.63 -21.16 -6.82
C ASP A 155 13.37 -22.51 -6.61
N ARG A 156 12.85 -23.34 -5.71
CA ARG A 156 13.41 -24.67 -5.47
C ARG A 156 13.41 -25.58 -6.70
N ASP A 157 12.47 -25.38 -7.61
CA ASP A 157 12.28 -26.20 -8.79
C ASP A 157 12.99 -25.61 -10.04
N GLY A 158 13.77 -24.52 -9.87
CA GLY A 158 14.54 -23.87 -10.93
C GLY A 158 13.73 -22.90 -11.80
N LEU A 159 12.52 -22.53 -11.38
CA LEU A 159 11.72 -21.54 -12.09
C LEU A 159 12.15 -20.12 -11.70
N GLN A 160 12.29 -19.25 -12.70
CA GLN A 160 12.64 -17.85 -12.50
C GLN A 160 11.54 -17.09 -11.80
N VAL A 161 11.87 -16.40 -10.72
CA VAL A 161 10.98 -15.61 -9.88
C VAL A 161 11.58 -14.23 -9.66
N LEU A 162 10.78 -13.19 -9.81
CA LEU A 162 11.21 -11.82 -9.47
C LEU A 162 10.63 -11.44 -8.10
N VAL A 163 11.51 -10.98 -7.21
CA VAL A 163 11.16 -10.57 -5.86
C VAL A 163 11.26 -9.05 -5.74
N GLU A 164 10.16 -8.44 -5.35
CA GLU A 164 10.10 -7.01 -5.04
C GLU A 164 10.02 -6.81 -3.54
N LEU A 165 10.94 -6.03 -3.01
CA LEU A 165 11.00 -5.74 -1.58
C LEU A 165 11.53 -4.34 -1.31
N THR A 166 11.13 -3.82 -0.16
CA THR A 166 11.59 -2.54 0.38
C THR A 166 12.31 -2.80 1.69
N VAL A 167 13.51 -2.26 1.82
CA VAL A 167 14.30 -2.38 3.05
C VAL A 167 14.61 -0.99 3.58
N LYS A 168 14.29 -0.78 4.86
CA LYS A 168 14.64 0.43 5.60
C LYS A 168 15.75 0.12 6.58
N TYR A 169 16.78 0.95 6.55
CA TYR A 169 17.96 0.78 7.37
C TYR A 169 18.57 2.12 7.75
N VAL A 170 19.42 2.10 8.76
CA VAL A 170 20.09 3.30 9.28
C VAL A 170 21.55 3.00 9.52
N LEU A 171 22.44 3.94 9.15
CA LEU A 171 23.85 3.86 9.50
C LEU A 171 24.04 4.25 10.99
N ASP A 172 24.74 3.45 11.72
CA ASP A 172 25.11 3.78 13.10
C ASP A 172 26.12 4.94 13.09
N SER A 173 25.69 6.11 13.60
CA SER A 173 26.47 7.31 13.62
C SER A 173 27.82 7.15 14.33
N THR A 174 27.86 6.32 15.38
CA THR A 174 29.08 6.07 16.16
C THR A 174 30.11 5.26 15.39
N LYS A 175 29.65 4.45 14.43
CA LYS A 175 30.48 3.55 13.61
C LYS A 175 30.76 4.10 12.22
N ALA A 176 30.09 5.22 11.85
CA ALA A 176 30.22 5.83 10.55
C ALA A 176 31.68 6.10 10.11
N PRO A 177 32.60 6.60 10.96
CA PRO A 177 33.98 6.82 10.57
C PRO A 177 34.69 5.53 10.11
N LYS A 178 34.57 4.45 10.88
CA LYS A 178 35.17 3.16 10.54
C LYS A 178 34.53 2.54 9.31
N THR A 179 33.19 2.72 9.15
CA THR A 179 32.48 2.22 7.99
C THR A 179 32.98 2.89 6.71
N ILE A 180 33.12 4.23 6.73
CA ILE A 180 33.64 4.98 5.58
C ILE A 180 35.12 4.67 5.34
N GLU A 181 35.91 4.49 6.38
CA GLU A 181 37.31 4.08 6.27
C GLU A 181 37.46 2.73 5.54
N LYS A 182 36.67 1.75 5.92
CA LYS A 182 36.76 0.38 5.40
C LYS A 182 36.07 0.18 4.05
N TRP A 183 34.88 0.79 3.89
CA TRP A 183 34.01 0.52 2.73
C TRP A 183 33.88 1.71 1.79
N GLY A 184 34.29 2.89 2.19
CA GLY A 184 34.12 4.14 1.44
C GLY A 184 32.68 4.67 1.46
N LEU A 185 32.43 5.68 0.65
CA LEU A 185 31.09 6.31 0.56
C LEU A 185 30.04 5.40 -0.08
N SER A 186 30.45 4.36 -0.82
CA SER A 186 29.56 3.35 -1.42
C SER A 186 29.29 2.15 -0.49
N TRP A 187 29.37 2.32 0.82
CA TRP A 187 29.19 1.25 1.79
C TRP A 187 27.84 0.54 1.64
N GLN A 188 26.77 1.25 1.23
CA GLN A 188 25.45 0.68 1.01
C GLN A 188 25.46 -0.38 -0.08
N GLU A 189 26.12 -0.08 -1.21
CA GLU A 189 26.25 -0.98 -2.36
C GLU A 189 27.11 -2.20 -2.06
N LYS A 190 28.04 -2.07 -1.09
CA LYS A 190 28.99 -3.13 -0.73
C LYS A 190 28.52 -4.00 0.44
N ILE A 191 27.70 -3.46 1.35
CA ILE A 191 27.25 -4.18 2.56
C ILE A 191 25.77 -4.53 2.42
N VAL A 192 24.90 -3.51 2.23
CA VAL A 192 23.45 -3.68 2.38
C VAL A 192 22.86 -4.43 1.18
N TYR A 193 23.17 -4.00 -0.03
CA TYR A 193 22.57 -4.58 -1.23
C TYR A 193 22.95 -6.06 -1.46
N PRO A 194 24.21 -6.47 -1.30
CA PRO A 194 24.57 -7.88 -1.38
C PRO A 194 23.89 -8.71 -0.29
N ALA A 195 23.84 -8.22 0.96
CA ALA A 195 23.17 -8.93 2.05
C ALA A 195 21.68 -9.18 1.75
N ILE A 196 20.99 -8.18 1.22
CA ILE A 196 19.60 -8.31 0.82
C ILE A 196 19.42 -9.34 -0.29
N ARG A 197 20.25 -9.28 -1.34
CA ARG A 197 20.18 -10.21 -2.47
C ARG A 197 20.48 -11.64 -2.05
N ASP A 198 21.56 -11.86 -1.34
CA ASP A 198 21.97 -13.19 -0.89
C ASP A 198 20.88 -13.88 -0.06
N VAL A 199 20.29 -13.15 0.87
CA VAL A 199 19.23 -13.68 1.73
C VAL A 199 17.96 -13.94 0.92
N ALA A 200 17.56 -13.01 0.04
CA ALA A 200 16.39 -13.21 -0.80
C ALA A 200 16.54 -14.45 -1.70
N LEU A 201 17.71 -14.61 -2.34
CA LEU A 201 18.00 -15.79 -3.15
C LEU A 201 17.94 -17.08 -2.32
N SER A 202 18.57 -17.08 -1.14
CA SER A 202 18.62 -18.26 -0.26
C SER A 202 17.23 -18.64 0.25
N VAL A 203 16.43 -17.66 0.69
CA VAL A 203 15.11 -17.95 1.24
C VAL A 203 14.15 -18.41 0.16
N ILE A 204 14.08 -17.71 -0.97
CA ILE A 204 13.16 -18.07 -2.07
C ILE A 204 13.53 -19.43 -2.68
N GLY A 205 14.82 -19.74 -2.83
CA GLY A 205 15.30 -21.03 -3.34
C GLY A 205 14.91 -22.25 -2.50
N ASN A 206 14.37 -22.07 -1.29
CA ASN A 206 13.89 -23.17 -0.46
C ASN A 206 12.40 -23.51 -0.69
N TYR A 207 11.67 -22.68 -1.41
CA TYR A 207 10.22 -22.84 -1.63
C TYR A 207 9.92 -23.09 -3.11
N PRO A 208 8.95 -23.96 -3.43
CA PRO A 208 8.44 -24.09 -4.79
C PRO A 208 7.54 -22.90 -5.12
N ALA A 209 7.49 -22.50 -6.39
CA ALA A 209 6.73 -21.33 -6.85
C ALA A 209 5.26 -21.33 -6.43
N GLN A 210 4.64 -22.54 -6.38
CA GLN A 210 3.24 -22.68 -6.02
C GLN A 210 2.94 -22.31 -4.54
N GLU A 211 3.93 -22.47 -3.65
CA GLU A 211 3.78 -22.18 -2.23
C GLU A 211 4.10 -20.72 -1.87
N LEU A 212 4.88 -20.03 -2.71
CA LEU A 212 5.34 -18.66 -2.44
C LEU A 212 4.21 -17.68 -2.09
N PRO A 213 3.07 -17.65 -2.81
CA PRO A 213 1.98 -16.74 -2.47
C PRO A 213 1.35 -17.02 -1.09
N GLY A 214 1.19 -18.32 -0.77
CA GLY A 214 0.58 -18.75 0.49
C GLY A 214 1.47 -18.54 1.72
N LYS A 215 2.79 -18.59 1.53
CA LYS A 215 3.80 -18.45 2.61
C LYS A 215 4.46 -17.08 2.68
N ARG A 216 3.90 -16.09 1.99
CA ARG A 216 4.48 -14.74 1.90
C ARG A 216 4.86 -14.14 3.25
N GLY A 217 4.03 -14.31 4.28
CA GLY A 217 4.30 -13.79 5.62
C GLY A 217 5.50 -14.47 6.29
N GLU A 218 5.60 -15.79 6.17
CA GLU A 218 6.73 -16.57 6.66
C GLU A 218 8.02 -16.19 5.94
N ILE A 219 7.98 -16.09 4.61
CA ILE A 219 9.09 -15.69 3.77
C ILE A 219 9.59 -14.29 4.13
N ALA A 220 8.68 -13.34 4.35
CA ALA A 220 9.04 -11.98 4.76
C ALA A 220 9.79 -11.97 6.10
N GLN A 221 9.37 -12.78 7.06
CA GLN A 221 10.05 -12.91 8.36
C GLN A 221 11.43 -13.55 8.21
N LEU A 222 11.55 -14.61 7.40
CA LEU A 222 12.83 -15.26 7.14
C LEU A 222 13.81 -14.34 6.40
N ILE A 223 13.34 -13.56 5.43
CA ILE A 223 14.15 -12.55 4.76
C ILE A 223 14.60 -11.48 5.75
N SER A 224 13.69 -11.00 6.60
CA SER A 224 14.01 -9.96 7.59
C SER A 224 15.05 -10.43 8.60
N SER A 225 14.88 -11.62 9.20
CA SER A 225 15.84 -12.20 10.13
C SER A 225 17.17 -12.51 9.45
N GLY A 226 17.14 -13.10 8.24
CA GLY A 226 18.34 -13.43 7.50
C GLY A 226 19.19 -12.20 7.11
N ILE A 227 18.52 -11.10 6.70
CA ILE A 227 19.23 -9.83 6.40
C ILE A 227 19.87 -9.27 7.66
N LYS A 228 19.13 -9.29 8.78
CA LYS A 228 19.65 -8.84 10.07
C LYS A 228 20.89 -9.65 10.46
N ASP A 229 20.80 -10.98 10.46
CA ASP A 229 21.90 -11.87 10.79
C ASP A 229 23.11 -11.68 9.87
N LYS A 230 22.85 -11.48 8.57
CA LYS A 230 23.91 -11.24 7.58
C LYS A 230 24.63 -9.91 7.81
N ILE A 231 23.88 -8.86 8.13
CA ILE A 231 24.45 -7.53 8.45
C ILE A 231 25.19 -7.58 9.78
N GLU A 232 24.71 -8.33 10.77
CA GLU A 232 25.38 -8.50 12.07
C GLU A 232 26.68 -9.30 12.00
N GLN A 233 26.88 -10.09 10.94
CA GLN A 233 28.15 -10.79 10.68
C GLN A 233 29.29 -9.85 10.25
N TYR A 234 28.95 -8.65 9.74
CA TYR A 234 29.98 -7.68 9.42
C TYR A 234 30.62 -7.15 10.72
N GLU A 235 31.94 -7.08 10.68
CA GLU A 235 32.71 -6.49 11.76
C GLU A 235 32.20 -5.07 12.08
N ASP A 236 32.07 -4.76 13.34
CA ASP A 236 31.55 -3.48 13.87
C ASP A 236 30.04 -3.23 13.67
N ARG A 237 29.27 -4.12 13.01
CA ARG A 237 27.81 -3.98 12.78
C ARG A 237 27.42 -2.55 12.39
N PRO A 238 27.87 -2.09 11.23
CA PRO A 238 27.78 -0.68 10.85
C PRO A 238 26.37 -0.17 10.58
N VAL A 239 25.44 -1.08 10.33
CA VAL A 239 24.07 -0.79 9.88
C VAL A 239 23.06 -1.47 10.77
N ASN A 240 22.02 -0.74 11.13
CA ASN A 240 20.86 -1.27 11.84
C ASN A 240 19.69 -1.40 10.87
N LEU A 241 19.10 -2.59 10.80
CA LEU A 241 17.91 -2.86 10.02
C LEU A 241 16.68 -2.30 10.76
N VAL A 242 15.86 -1.51 10.09
CA VAL A 242 14.63 -0.93 10.65
C VAL A 242 13.42 -1.78 10.28
N SER A 243 13.21 -2.04 8.99
CA SER A 243 12.13 -2.91 8.51
C SER A 243 12.45 -3.52 7.17
N VAL A 244 11.84 -4.66 6.89
CA VAL A 244 11.81 -5.33 5.59
C VAL A 244 10.37 -5.58 5.21
N GLU A 245 10.00 -5.11 4.04
CA GLU A 245 8.66 -5.24 3.49
C GLU A 245 8.74 -6.02 2.17
N LEU A 246 8.21 -7.22 2.14
CA LEU A 246 8.08 -8.00 0.92
C LEU A 246 6.87 -7.48 0.13
N ARG A 247 7.11 -6.79 -0.98
CA ARG A 247 6.07 -6.14 -1.79
C ARG A 247 5.34 -7.13 -2.68
N GLU A 248 6.06 -7.78 -3.57
CA GLU A 248 5.49 -8.72 -4.52
C GLU A 248 6.47 -9.85 -4.85
N ILE A 249 5.95 -11.03 -5.11
CA ILE A 249 6.67 -12.14 -5.70
C ILE A 249 6.03 -12.41 -7.06
N VAL A 250 6.73 -12.04 -8.11
CA VAL A 250 6.22 -12.14 -9.48
C VAL A 250 6.61 -13.48 -10.07
N LEU A 251 5.60 -14.30 -10.29
CA LEU A 251 5.75 -15.62 -10.89
C LEU A 251 5.62 -15.55 -12.43
N PRO A 252 6.23 -16.49 -13.16
CA PRO A 252 6.01 -16.65 -14.60
C PRO A 252 4.51 -16.79 -14.91
N PRO A 253 4.02 -16.23 -16.04
CA PRO A 253 2.59 -16.22 -16.36
C PRO A 253 1.95 -17.62 -16.36
N LYS A 254 2.65 -18.63 -16.93
CA LYS A 254 2.16 -20.02 -16.96
C LYS A 254 1.97 -20.62 -15.56
N VAL A 255 2.89 -20.33 -14.64
CA VAL A 255 2.81 -20.83 -13.25
C VAL A 255 1.66 -20.16 -12.52
N ARG A 256 1.48 -18.87 -12.74
CA ARG A 256 0.34 -18.12 -12.16
C ARG A 256 -1.00 -18.69 -12.62
N GLU A 257 -1.14 -18.92 -13.92
CA GLU A 257 -2.36 -19.51 -14.49
C GLU A 257 -2.66 -20.90 -13.88
N GLN A 258 -1.66 -21.77 -13.76
CA GLN A 258 -1.82 -23.06 -13.11
C GLN A 258 -2.24 -22.95 -11.63
N ILE A 259 -1.65 -22.01 -10.89
CA ILE A 259 -2.01 -21.77 -9.49
C ILE A 259 -3.47 -21.29 -9.39
N GLU A 260 -3.87 -20.37 -10.27
CA GLU A 260 -5.24 -19.87 -10.32
C GLU A 260 -6.24 -20.99 -10.68
N GLU A 261 -5.90 -21.86 -11.62
CA GLU A 261 -6.74 -23.00 -11.99
C GLU A 261 -6.91 -23.98 -10.82
N VAL A 262 -5.82 -24.35 -10.15
CA VAL A 262 -5.87 -25.22 -8.97
C VAL A 262 -6.67 -24.59 -7.82
N GLN A 263 -6.49 -23.29 -7.59
CA GLN A 263 -7.25 -22.58 -6.56
C GLN A 263 -8.74 -22.51 -6.90
N ASN A 264 -9.09 -22.24 -8.15
CA ASN A 264 -10.47 -22.25 -8.63
C ASN A 264 -11.11 -23.64 -8.49
N ALA A 265 -10.36 -24.70 -8.82
CA ALA A 265 -10.84 -26.07 -8.66
C ALA A 265 -11.08 -26.41 -7.17
N ARG A 266 -10.17 -26.03 -6.28
CA ARG A 266 -10.33 -26.21 -4.82
C ARG A 266 -11.54 -25.45 -4.29
N GLN A 267 -11.71 -24.18 -4.68
CA GLN A 267 -12.87 -23.38 -4.26
C GLN A 267 -14.20 -23.99 -4.75
N LYS A 268 -14.23 -24.47 -6.00
CA LYS A 268 -15.43 -25.17 -6.53
C LYS A 268 -15.73 -26.44 -5.74
N ALA A 269 -14.72 -27.23 -5.41
CA ALA A 269 -14.90 -28.44 -4.59
C ALA A 269 -15.41 -28.10 -3.19
N GLN A 270 -14.83 -27.08 -2.53
CA GLN A 270 -15.29 -26.63 -1.21
C GLN A 270 -16.74 -26.12 -1.23
N ARG A 271 -17.10 -25.33 -2.26
CA ARG A 271 -18.48 -24.85 -2.42
C ARG A 271 -19.47 -26.02 -2.58
N ARG A 272 -19.14 -26.99 -3.43
CA ARG A 272 -19.99 -28.20 -3.59
C ARG A 272 -20.15 -28.93 -2.27
N GLN A 273 -19.08 -29.16 -1.55
CA GLN A 273 -19.14 -29.80 -0.23
C GLN A 273 -20.03 -29.01 0.74
N GLN A 274 -19.88 -27.69 0.82
CA GLN A 274 -20.71 -26.83 1.66
C GLN A 274 -22.19 -26.84 1.24
N GLU A 275 -22.47 -26.85 -0.07
CA GLU A 275 -23.83 -26.96 -0.63
C GLU A 275 -24.46 -28.31 -0.24
N GLU A 276 -23.75 -29.42 -0.45
CA GLU A 276 -24.23 -30.76 -0.09
C GLU A 276 -24.45 -30.91 1.43
N GLU A 277 -23.53 -30.41 2.24
CA GLU A 277 -23.69 -30.37 3.70
C GLU A 277 -24.88 -29.47 4.12
N GLY A 278 -25.05 -28.33 3.45
CA GLY A 278 -26.19 -27.44 3.64
C GLY A 278 -27.53 -28.09 3.29
N GLU A 279 -27.60 -28.74 2.13
CA GLU A 279 -28.79 -29.49 1.70
C GLU A 279 -29.10 -30.65 2.64
N ALA A 280 -28.09 -31.43 3.02
CA ALA A 280 -28.27 -32.53 3.97
C ALA A 280 -28.80 -32.03 5.33
N ARG A 281 -28.27 -30.89 5.80
CA ARG A 281 -28.72 -30.22 7.05
C ARG A 281 -30.14 -29.71 6.91
N ALA A 282 -30.47 -29.05 5.79
CA ALA A 282 -31.82 -28.56 5.50
C ALA A 282 -32.84 -29.69 5.43
N ASN A 283 -32.49 -30.77 4.72
CA ASN A 283 -33.34 -31.95 4.63
C ASN A 283 -33.57 -32.63 6.00
N ARG A 284 -32.54 -32.70 6.84
CA ARG A 284 -32.64 -33.22 8.20
C ARG A 284 -33.58 -32.36 9.07
N ILE A 285 -33.42 -31.03 9.02
CA ILE A 285 -34.28 -30.07 9.75
C ILE A 285 -35.72 -30.18 9.25
N LYS A 286 -35.92 -30.28 7.92
CA LYS A 286 -37.24 -30.45 7.33
C LYS A 286 -37.91 -31.74 7.77
N ALA A 287 -37.18 -32.85 7.73
CA ALA A 287 -37.69 -34.14 8.19
C ALA A 287 -38.06 -34.15 9.67
N GLN A 288 -37.22 -33.50 10.49
CA GLN A 288 -37.48 -33.34 11.92
C GLN A 288 -38.72 -32.47 12.16
N GLY A 289 -38.82 -31.33 11.46
CA GLY A 289 -40.00 -30.45 11.54
C GLY A 289 -41.31 -31.16 11.15
N VAL A 290 -41.28 -32.00 10.12
CA VAL A 290 -42.42 -32.81 9.72
C VAL A 290 -42.77 -33.88 10.79
N ALA A 291 -41.77 -34.53 11.39
CA ALA A 291 -41.96 -35.48 12.48
C ALA A 291 -42.56 -34.82 13.72
N ASP A 292 -42.03 -33.66 14.10
CA ASP A 292 -42.51 -32.85 15.25
C ASP A 292 -43.96 -32.36 15.00
N ALA A 293 -44.25 -31.88 13.80
CA ALA A 293 -45.62 -31.49 13.40
C ALA A 293 -46.63 -32.66 13.53
N LYS A 294 -46.27 -33.85 13.03
CA LYS A 294 -47.09 -35.04 13.18
C LYS A 294 -47.26 -35.46 14.64
N LEU A 295 -46.22 -35.32 15.45
CA LEU A 295 -46.31 -35.63 16.88
C LEU A 295 -47.25 -34.66 17.62
N ILE A 296 -47.16 -33.38 17.29
CA ILE A 296 -48.02 -32.31 17.85
C ILE A 296 -49.46 -32.57 17.41
N GLU A 297 -49.70 -32.88 16.14
CA GLU A 297 -51.03 -33.23 15.60
C GLU A 297 -51.61 -34.46 16.31
N ALA A 298 -50.82 -35.52 16.42
CA ALA A 298 -51.25 -36.75 17.11
C ALA A 298 -51.58 -36.49 18.58
N LYS A 299 -50.77 -35.67 19.28
CA LYS A 299 -51.06 -35.26 20.66
C LYS A 299 -52.33 -34.43 20.75
N ALA A 300 -52.54 -33.48 19.85
CA ALA A 300 -53.72 -32.66 19.82
C ALA A 300 -54.98 -33.49 19.55
N VAL A 301 -54.91 -34.43 18.62
CA VAL A 301 -56.00 -35.41 18.36
C VAL A 301 -56.29 -36.28 19.57
N ALA A 302 -55.25 -36.84 20.21
CA ALA A 302 -55.39 -37.67 21.40
C ALA A 302 -56.02 -36.87 22.58
N GLU A 303 -55.58 -35.62 22.78
CA GLU A 303 -56.15 -34.75 23.82
C GLU A 303 -57.61 -34.35 23.51
N SER A 304 -57.89 -34.03 22.24
CA SER A 304 -59.25 -33.79 21.77
C SER A 304 -60.15 -35.00 22.02
N ASN A 305 -59.70 -36.19 21.64
CA ASN A 305 -60.44 -37.43 21.88
C ASN A 305 -60.63 -37.71 23.37
N ARG A 306 -59.63 -37.42 24.21
CA ARG A 306 -59.70 -37.54 25.66
C ARG A 306 -60.78 -36.62 26.25
N LEU A 307 -60.79 -35.35 25.83
CA LEU A 307 -61.76 -34.33 26.25
C LEU A 307 -63.16 -34.69 25.78
N VAL A 308 -63.28 -35.13 24.52
CA VAL A 308 -64.57 -35.62 24.02
C VAL A 308 -65.04 -36.84 24.80
N GLY A 309 -64.15 -37.83 25.06
CA GLY A 309 -64.46 -38.98 25.88
C GLY A 309 -64.91 -38.69 27.30
N GLN A 310 -64.31 -37.66 27.91
CA GLN A 310 -64.72 -37.19 29.25
C GLN A 310 -66.06 -36.44 29.23
N SER A 311 -66.41 -35.77 28.15
CA SER A 311 -67.66 -35.02 27.98
C SER A 311 -68.80 -35.81 27.42
N LEU A 312 -68.54 -37.06 26.93
CA LEU A 312 -69.55 -37.96 26.36
C LEU A 312 -70.43 -38.47 27.46
N ASN A 313 -71.54 -37.79 27.69
CA ASN A 313 -72.68 -38.31 28.41
C ASN A 313 -73.66 -39.03 27.44
N ASN A 314 -74.37 -40.08 27.88
CA ASN A 314 -75.28 -40.82 27.04
C ASN A 314 -76.26 -39.93 26.28
N GLN A 315 -76.64 -38.78 26.85
CA GLN A 315 -77.51 -37.79 26.21
C GLN A 315 -76.79 -37.03 25.03
N LEU A 316 -75.50 -36.80 25.12
CA LEU A 316 -74.74 -36.20 24.06
C LEU A 316 -74.51 -37.12 22.85
N ILE A 317 -74.37 -38.40 23.11
CA ILE A 317 -74.24 -39.44 22.05
C ILE A 317 -75.54 -39.55 21.25
N GLN A 318 -76.66 -39.49 21.98
CA GLN A 318 -78.00 -39.52 21.32
C GLN A 318 -78.24 -38.24 20.52
N LEU A 319 -77.82 -37.07 21.05
CA LEU A 319 -77.93 -35.76 20.34
C LEU A 319 -77.12 -35.81 19.03
N ARG A 320 -75.88 -36.27 19.09
CA ARG A 320 -74.96 -36.36 17.94
C ARG A 320 -75.49 -37.37 16.91
N GLN A 321 -76.11 -38.40 17.38
CA GLN A 321 -76.73 -39.40 16.50
C GLN A 321 -77.93 -38.83 15.76
N ILE A 322 -78.74 -38.02 16.45
CA ILE A 322 -79.91 -37.30 15.88
C ILE A 322 -79.40 -36.25 14.87
N GLU A 323 -78.33 -35.49 15.22
CA GLU A 323 -77.73 -34.48 14.36
C GLU A 323 -77.16 -35.08 13.07
N THR A 324 -76.41 -36.17 13.22
CA THR A 324 -75.89 -36.93 12.07
C THR A 324 -76.99 -37.49 11.19
N GLN A 325 -78.04 -37.97 11.80
CA GLN A 325 -79.23 -38.52 11.07
C GLN A 325 -80.00 -37.34 10.41
N GLY A 326 -80.04 -36.16 11.02
CA GLY A 326 -80.59 -34.93 10.42
C GLY A 326 -79.84 -34.51 9.16
N LYS A 327 -78.50 -34.42 9.25
CA LYS A 327 -77.61 -34.06 8.12
C LYS A 327 -77.72 -35.14 6.99
N PHE A 328 -77.84 -36.40 7.34
CA PHE A 328 -78.02 -37.47 6.41
C PHE A 328 -79.34 -37.32 5.67
N ASN A 329 -80.42 -37.04 6.38
CA ASN A 329 -81.75 -36.84 5.78
C ASN A 329 -81.81 -35.60 4.89
N GLU A 330 -81.07 -34.57 5.23
CA GLU A 330 -80.93 -33.36 4.42
C GLU A 330 -80.10 -33.58 3.13
N ALA A 331 -79.00 -34.28 3.22
CA ALA A 331 -78.23 -34.73 2.06
C ALA A 331 -79.04 -35.70 1.12
N LEU A 332 -79.92 -36.47 1.69
CA LEU A 332 -80.87 -37.30 0.92
C LEU A 332 -81.95 -36.50 0.20
N LYS A 333 -82.41 -35.39 0.78
CA LYS A 333 -83.36 -34.48 0.16
C LYS A 333 -82.79 -33.77 -1.07
N GLU A 334 -81.49 -33.44 -1.00
CA GLU A 334 -80.78 -32.78 -2.11
C GLU A 334 -80.44 -33.73 -3.28
N ASN A 335 -80.31 -35.00 -3.03
CA ASN A 335 -79.87 -35.99 -4.03
C ASN A 335 -81.05 -36.85 -4.54
N LYS A 336 -81.70 -36.34 -5.55
CA LYS A 336 -82.95 -36.96 -6.12
C LYS A 336 -82.70 -38.29 -6.85
N ASP A 337 -81.48 -38.73 -7.08
CA ASP A 337 -81.10 -39.93 -7.83
C ASP A 337 -80.54 -41.07 -6.97
N THR A 338 -80.66 -41.02 -5.66
CA THR A 338 -80.09 -42.02 -4.75
C THR A 338 -81.13 -43.08 -4.41
N GLN A 339 -80.90 -44.33 -4.82
CA GLN A 339 -81.69 -45.48 -4.36
C GLN A 339 -81.13 -46.01 -3.04
N ILE A 340 -81.98 -46.02 -2.01
CA ILE A 340 -81.61 -46.48 -0.67
C ILE A 340 -82.15 -47.85 -0.46
N PHE A 341 -81.32 -48.85 -0.25
CA PHE A 341 -81.73 -50.21 0.14
C PHE A 341 -81.63 -50.34 1.66
N LEU A 342 -82.79 -50.46 2.31
CA LEU A 342 -82.88 -50.74 3.75
C LEU A 342 -82.93 -52.27 3.95
N LEU A 343 -81.86 -52.83 4.51
CA LEU A 343 -81.84 -54.22 4.94
C LEU A 343 -82.38 -54.37 6.36
N PRO A 344 -83.29 -55.19 6.64
CA PRO A 344 -83.81 -55.42 8.00
C PRO A 344 -82.84 -56.29 8.80
N GLY A 345 -82.23 -55.69 9.83
CA GLY A 345 -81.39 -56.43 10.80
C GLY A 345 -80.17 -55.67 11.24
N GLY A 346 -80.30 -55.06 12.38
CA GLY A 346 -79.10 -54.54 13.14
C GLY A 346 -78.83 -53.06 13.04
N ALA A 347 -78.35 -52.50 14.03
CA ALA A 347 -78.33 -51.13 14.47
C ALA A 347 -77.51 -50.07 13.63
N VAL A 348 -77.09 -50.39 12.42
CA VAL A 348 -76.44 -49.42 11.51
C VAL A 348 -76.75 -49.73 10.06
N PRO A 349 -77.37 -48.81 9.28
CA PRO A 349 -77.58 -49.05 7.86
C PRO A 349 -76.23 -48.87 7.12
N ASN A 350 -75.73 -49.96 6.54
CA ASN A 350 -74.65 -49.89 5.54
C ASN A 350 -75.25 -49.41 4.22
N ILE A 351 -74.87 -48.19 3.84
CA ILE A 351 -75.35 -47.58 2.58
C ILE A 351 -74.29 -47.81 1.50
N TRP A 352 -74.77 -48.52 0.46
CA TRP A 352 -74.03 -48.60 -0.79
C TRP A 352 -74.61 -47.57 -1.76
N VAL A 353 -73.87 -46.65 -2.19
CA VAL A 353 -74.25 -45.68 -3.23
C VAL A 353 -73.73 -46.22 -4.54
N ASP A 354 -74.64 -46.73 -5.35
CA ASP A 354 -74.30 -47.11 -6.70
C ASP A 354 -74.41 -45.91 -7.60
N SER A 355 -73.27 -45.40 -8.05
CA SER A 355 -73.25 -44.30 -8.98
C SER A 355 -73.49 -44.85 -10.39
N LYS A 356 -74.56 -44.43 -11.03
CA LYS A 356 -74.83 -44.62 -12.44
C LYS A 356 -73.78 -44.06 -13.36
N ASN A 357 -72.55 -44.59 -13.31
CA ASN A 357 -71.55 -44.37 -14.34
C ASN A 357 -70.75 -45.63 -14.62
N PRO A 358 -71.22 -46.45 -15.62
CA PRO A 358 -70.58 -47.70 -15.97
C PRO A 358 -69.45 -47.52 -16.97
N LYS A 359 -68.46 -46.60 -16.66
CA LYS A 359 -67.26 -46.53 -17.47
C LYS A 359 -66.07 -46.37 -16.53
N GLN A 360 -65.59 -47.50 -16.05
CA GLN A 360 -64.17 -47.83 -15.84
C GLN A 360 -64.01 -48.99 -14.89
N ASN A 361 -64.44 -50.16 -15.42
CA ASN A 361 -63.86 -51.38 -14.92
C ASN A 361 -63.06 -51.96 -16.05
N SER A 362 -61.80 -51.85 -15.99
CA SER A 362 -60.87 -52.81 -16.55
C SER A 362 -59.48 -52.37 -16.28
N ALA A 363 -58.84 -52.95 -15.34
CA ALA A 363 -57.51 -53.51 -15.47
C ALA A 363 -56.90 -53.76 -14.10
N VAL A 364 -57.37 -54.80 -13.50
CA VAL A 364 -56.48 -55.63 -12.67
C VAL A 364 -56.08 -56.79 -13.55
N SER A 365 -54.86 -56.73 -14.06
CA SER A 365 -54.17 -57.89 -14.61
C SER A 365 -52.80 -57.95 -14.04
N ASN A 366 -52.59 -58.94 -13.26
CA ASN A 366 -51.36 -59.65 -12.96
C ASN A 366 -50.18 -59.43 -13.91
N LYS A 367 -49.07 -59.01 -13.40
CA LYS A 367 -47.86 -59.81 -13.29
C LYS A 367 -46.87 -59.14 -12.43
#